data_e31de1f8ef1838f0e06ef46fcb303ffc
#
_entry.id   e31de1f8ef1838f0e06ef46fcb303ffc
#
_cell.length_a   1.000
_cell.length_b   1.000
_cell.length_c   1.000
_cell.angle_alpha   90.00
_cell.angle_beta   90.00
_cell.angle_gamma   90.00
#
_symmetry.space_group_name_H-M   'P 1'
#
loop_
_entity.id
_entity.type
_entity.pdbx_description
1 polymer ?
#
loop_
_entity_poly.entity_id
_entity_poly.type
_entity_poly.pdbx_seq_one_letter_code
_entity_poly.pdbx_strand_id
1 'polypeptide(L)'
;ENMPFEDNTFDFPFSSEDTDNDFLVYEIIDSSKHGNINISLDTGFVYTPFNNFFGLDSFKYVAYDGEAYSEPAMVTIEVTEVNDKPMAMSDHFMLAEDDTLHGELQANDGDYFTIQQEIQDLTYSITLSALKGTLSVIDTSGEFTYTPDANFFGADSFLFSVTDNGTTDGVADFRSDTAMIHLFVEPMNDAPVLSAFADTSMHEDSTLVLSIFANDIDNAELSVYAYSSQDRVSAFVEDTLLYINPDADWNGTVEIVVVANDNMSRASDVEEFTVE
;
A
#
# COMPACT_ATOMS: atom_id res chain seq x y z
N GLU A 1 42.56 -17.74 3.14
CA GLU A 1 42.15 -17.05 4.38
C GLU A 1 40.68 -16.74 4.21
N ASN A 2 39.82 -17.16 5.19
CA ASN A 2 38.43 -16.80 5.18
C ASN A 2 38.34 -15.31 5.49
N MET A 3 37.82 -14.51 4.57
CA MET A 3 37.49 -13.11 4.84
C MET A 3 36.23 -13.04 5.68
N PRO A 4 36.16 -12.10 6.64
CA PRO A 4 34.95 -11.88 7.41
C PRO A 4 33.82 -11.38 6.50
N PHE A 5 32.63 -11.98 6.69
CA PHE A 5 31.40 -11.40 6.19
C PHE A 5 30.86 -10.40 7.23
N GLU A 6 30.19 -9.36 6.79
CA GLU A 6 29.46 -8.48 7.70
C GLU A 6 28.49 -9.30 8.58
N ASP A 7 28.09 -8.73 9.69
CA ASP A 7 27.25 -9.36 10.71
C ASP A 7 27.81 -10.61 11.39
N ASN A 8 29.00 -11.06 11.03
CA ASN A 8 29.65 -12.19 11.65
C ASN A 8 30.88 -11.78 12.48
N THR A 9 31.10 -12.51 13.56
CA THR A 9 32.30 -12.35 14.40
C THR A 9 33.45 -13.18 13.86
N PHE A 10 34.65 -12.62 13.87
CA PHE A 10 35.87 -13.23 13.35
C PHE A 10 36.96 -13.33 14.39
N ASP A 11 37.65 -14.47 14.40
CA ASP A 11 38.82 -14.74 15.23
C ASP A 11 40.11 -14.63 14.38
N PHE A 12 41.08 -13.85 14.89
CA PHE A 12 42.42 -13.74 14.33
C PHE A 12 43.41 -14.24 15.34
N PRO A 13 44.23 -15.26 15.00
CA PRO A 13 45.21 -15.80 15.93
C PRO A 13 46.29 -14.76 16.25
N PHE A 14 46.84 -14.81 17.43
CA PHE A 14 48.05 -14.05 17.75
C PHE A 14 49.19 -14.43 16.81
N SER A 15 49.89 -13.41 16.32
CA SER A 15 51.04 -13.60 15.43
C SER A 15 52.22 -12.80 16.00
N SER A 16 53.05 -13.43 16.78
CA SER A 16 54.26 -12.85 17.34
C SER A 16 55.25 -13.99 17.66
N GLU A 17 56.52 -13.67 17.63
CA GLU A 17 57.61 -14.54 18.01
C GLU A 17 58.41 -13.84 19.10
N ASP A 18 58.78 -14.59 20.13
CA ASP A 18 59.69 -14.20 21.17
C ASP A 18 60.95 -15.06 21.16
N THR A 19 62.13 -14.42 21.27
CA THR A 19 63.41 -15.11 21.12
C THR A 19 63.74 -16.00 22.31
N ASP A 20 63.29 -15.59 23.49
CA ASP A 20 63.57 -16.29 24.76
C ASP A 20 62.38 -17.17 25.18
N ASN A 21 61.31 -17.16 24.38
CA ASN A 21 60.10 -17.99 24.52
C ASN A 21 59.31 -17.69 25.78
N ASP A 22 59.23 -16.39 26.16
CA ASP A 22 58.45 -15.90 27.27
C ASP A 22 56.94 -15.84 26.95
N PHE A 23 56.12 -15.74 28.00
CA PHE A 23 54.67 -15.62 27.83
C PHE A 23 54.32 -14.19 27.41
N LEU A 24 53.67 -14.07 26.24
CA LEU A 24 53.29 -12.77 25.68
C LEU A 24 51.90 -12.35 26.09
N VAL A 25 51.76 -11.09 26.49
CA VAL A 25 50.48 -10.40 26.74
C VAL A 25 50.24 -9.38 25.62
N TYR A 26 49.04 -9.36 25.09
CA TYR A 26 48.67 -8.48 23.99
C TYR A 26 47.82 -7.31 24.45
N GLU A 27 48.06 -6.13 23.91
CA GLU A 27 47.31 -4.91 24.20
C GLU A 27 46.91 -4.22 22.87
N ILE A 28 45.63 -3.84 22.75
CA ILE A 28 45.12 -3.05 21.63
C ILE A 28 45.41 -1.59 21.93
N ILE A 29 46.22 -0.94 21.10
CA ILE A 29 46.62 0.48 21.26
C ILE A 29 45.88 1.43 20.35
N ASP A 30 45.24 0.93 19.27
CA ASP A 30 44.38 1.69 18.36
C ASP A 30 43.27 0.77 17.92
N SER A 31 42.05 1.08 18.29
CA SER A 31 40.89 0.22 18.06
C SER A 31 40.34 0.38 16.64
N SER A 32 39.60 -0.62 16.18
CA SER A 32 38.82 -0.56 14.93
C SER A 32 37.79 0.57 14.96
N LYS A 33 37.45 1.10 13.78
CA LYS A 33 36.50 2.21 13.63
C LYS A 33 35.09 1.77 13.30
N HIS A 34 34.96 0.62 12.65
CA HIS A 34 33.72 0.11 12.12
C HIS A 34 33.33 -1.25 12.71
N GLY A 35 33.87 -1.58 13.86
CA GLY A 35 33.58 -2.80 14.59
C GLY A 35 34.17 -2.77 16.00
N ASN A 36 33.84 -3.79 16.78
CA ASN A 36 34.42 -4.01 18.10
C ASN A 36 35.56 -5.03 18.00
N ILE A 37 36.69 -4.72 18.59
CA ILE A 37 37.83 -5.63 18.71
C ILE A 37 38.09 -5.98 20.17
N ASN A 38 38.17 -7.25 20.47
CA ASN A 38 38.46 -7.79 21.81
C ASN A 38 39.61 -8.80 21.75
N ILE A 39 40.20 -9.09 22.90
CA ILE A 39 41.22 -10.11 23.06
C ILE A 39 40.59 -11.33 23.72
N SER A 40 40.74 -12.50 23.10
CA SER A 40 40.42 -13.83 23.65
C SER A 40 41.71 -14.59 23.87
N LEU A 41 41.91 -15.13 25.09
CA LEU A 41 43.12 -15.92 25.43
C LEU A 41 43.21 -17.24 24.68
N ASP A 42 42.05 -17.74 24.20
CA ASP A 42 41.97 -19.03 23.52
C ASP A 42 42.12 -18.90 22.00
N THR A 43 41.62 -17.83 21.39
CA THR A 43 41.52 -17.71 19.93
C THR A 43 42.31 -16.55 19.31
N GLY A 44 42.70 -15.55 20.12
CA GLY A 44 43.41 -14.37 19.65
C GLY A 44 42.60 -13.10 19.71
N PHE A 45 42.65 -12.30 18.64
CA PHE A 45 41.79 -11.11 18.50
C PHE A 45 40.45 -11.53 17.94
N VAL A 46 39.36 -11.00 18.54
CA VAL A 46 37.98 -11.22 18.12
C VAL A 46 37.41 -9.92 17.59
N TYR A 47 37.13 -9.87 16.30
CA TYR A 47 36.54 -8.72 15.66
C TYR A 47 35.07 -8.97 15.35
N THR A 48 34.22 -8.03 15.68
CA THR A 48 32.79 -8.01 15.34
C THR A 48 32.49 -6.71 14.60
N PRO A 49 32.20 -6.73 13.30
CA PRO A 49 31.79 -5.56 12.55
C PRO A 49 30.57 -4.90 13.18
N PHE A 50 30.37 -3.59 12.95
CA PHE A 50 29.06 -3.00 13.17
C PHE A 50 28.10 -3.52 12.11
N ASN A 51 26.81 -3.62 12.46
CA ASN A 51 25.77 -4.12 11.55
C ASN A 51 25.87 -3.44 10.19
N ASN A 52 25.77 -4.22 9.13
CA ASN A 52 25.80 -3.78 7.73
C ASN A 52 27.10 -3.02 7.34
N PHE A 53 28.20 -3.23 8.05
CA PHE A 53 29.49 -2.66 7.67
C PHE A 53 30.27 -3.62 6.79
N PHE A 54 30.60 -3.21 5.60
CA PHE A 54 31.56 -3.86 4.70
C PHE A 54 32.70 -2.91 4.29
N GLY A 55 33.79 -3.46 3.81
CA GLY A 55 34.98 -2.73 3.40
C GLY A 55 36.12 -2.85 4.38
N LEU A 56 37.06 -1.88 4.34
CA LEU A 56 38.30 -1.95 5.10
C LEU A 56 38.17 -1.34 6.49
N ASP A 57 38.56 -2.11 7.51
CA ASP A 57 38.80 -1.63 8.86
C ASP A 57 40.22 -2.03 9.32
N SER A 58 40.68 -1.51 10.45
CA SER A 58 42.00 -1.80 10.98
C SER A 58 42.11 -1.49 12.46
N PHE A 59 43.01 -2.21 13.13
CA PHE A 59 43.41 -1.93 14.49
C PHE A 59 44.93 -2.10 14.67
N LYS A 60 45.49 -1.58 15.79
CA LYS A 60 46.89 -1.77 16.15
C LYS A 60 47.02 -2.42 17.51
N TYR A 61 48.02 -3.26 17.63
CA TYR A 61 48.36 -3.91 18.90
C TYR A 61 49.87 -3.95 19.15
N VAL A 62 50.24 -4.21 20.38
CA VAL A 62 51.57 -4.50 20.86
C VAL A 62 51.57 -5.81 21.63
N ALA A 63 52.71 -6.50 21.68
CA ALA A 63 52.94 -7.60 22.55
C ALA A 63 53.91 -7.18 23.69
N TYR A 64 53.73 -7.70 24.89
CA TYR A 64 54.54 -7.45 26.06
C TYR A 64 55.03 -8.79 26.64
N ASP A 65 56.35 -8.95 26.80
CA ASP A 65 57.03 -10.18 27.27
C ASP A 65 57.24 -10.22 28.79
N GLY A 66 56.87 -9.14 29.52
CA GLY A 66 57.13 -8.95 30.95
C GLY A 66 58.27 -7.95 31.23
N GLU A 67 59.10 -7.61 30.23
CA GLU A 67 60.19 -6.66 30.32
C GLU A 67 60.04 -5.48 29.34
N ALA A 68 59.63 -5.76 28.07
CA ALA A 68 59.53 -4.74 27.02
C ALA A 68 58.30 -4.92 26.15
N TYR A 69 57.87 -3.83 25.49
CA TYR A 69 56.84 -3.87 24.45
C TYR A 69 57.45 -4.00 23.06
N SER A 70 56.75 -4.72 22.18
CA SER A 70 57.09 -4.79 20.78
C SER A 70 56.81 -3.44 20.09
N GLU A 71 57.36 -3.24 18.88
CA GLU A 71 56.87 -2.21 17.99
C GLU A 71 55.38 -2.49 17.65
N PRO A 72 54.58 -1.39 17.44
CA PRO A 72 53.18 -1.54 17.06
C PRO A 72 53.00 -2.30 15.75
N ALA A 73 52.18 -3.34 15.76
CA ALA A 73 51.72 -4.06 14.58
C ALA A 73 50.29 -3.60 14.18
N MET A 74 50.02 -3.46 12.87
CA MET A 74 48.74 -3.11 12.33
C MET A 74 48.11 -4.33 11.65
N VAL A 75 46.84 -4.60 12.01
CA VAL A 75 46.00 -5.58 11.31
C VAL A 75 44.99 -4.82 10.47
N THR A 76 44.92 -5.17 9.19
CA THR A 76 43.88 -4.68 8.27
C THR A 76 42.88 -5.79 8.04
N ILE A 77 41.61 -5.45 8.15
CA ILE A 77 40.47 -6.38 8.00
C ILE A 77 39.66 -5.91 6.80
N GLU A 78 39.42 -6.79 5.85
CA GLU A 78 38.51 -6.57 4.74
C GLU A 78 37.22 -7.34 5.04
N VAL A 79 36.13 -6.60 5.29
CA VAL A 79 34.80 -7.18 5.56
C VAL A 79 34.03 -7.27 4.26
N THR A 80 33.54 -8.46 3.96
CA THR A 80 32.79 -8.75 2.72
C THR A 80 31.33 -8.39 2.88
N GLU A 81 30.78 -7.75 1.88
CA GLU A 81 29.35 -7.40 1.78
C GLU A 81 28.46 -8.68 1.75
N VAL A 82 27.33 -8.61 2.45
CA VAL A 82 26.27 -9.62 2.39
C VAL A 82 24.95 -8.89 2.18
N ASN A 83 24.19 -9.27 1.17
CA ASN A 83 22.88 -8.67 0.95
C ASN A 83 21.92 -9.04 2.07
N ASP A 84 21.31 -8.05 2.70
CA ASP A 84 20.23 -8.22 3.65
C ASP A 84 18.86 -8.23 2.95
N LYS A 85 17.88 -8.75 3.64
CA LYS A 85 16.51 -8.83 3.13
C LYS A 85 15.81 -7.47 3.28
N PRO A 86 15.16 -6.95 2.25
CA PRO A 86 14.34 -5.75 2.39
C PRO A 86 13.19 -6.02 3.37
N MET A 87 12.65 -4.98 3.98
CA MET A 87 11.54 -5.05 4.93
C MET A 87 10.32 -4.36 4.34
N ALA A 88 9.33 -5.14 3.92
CA ALA A 88 8.03 -4.64 3.47
C ALA A 88 7.16 -4.18 4.66
N MET A 89 6.44 -3.08 4.49
CA MET A 89 5.59 -2.51 5.54
C MET A 89 4.10 -2.68 5.22
N SER A 90 3.36 -3.24 6.18
CA SER A 90 1.91 -3.28 6.11
C SER A 90 1.32 -1.90 6.40
N ASP A 91 0.24 -1.55 5.70
CA ASP A 91 -0.48 -0.31 5.91
C ASP A 91 -1.99 -0.51 5.73
N HIS A 92 -2.77 0.53 6.01
CA HIS A 92 -4.22 0.54 5.85
C HIS A 92 -4.69 1.86 5.26
N PHE A 93 -5.62 1.78 4.33
CA PHE A 93 -6.19 2.92 3.62
C PHE A 93 -7.71 2.91 3.72
N MET A 94 -8.29 4.11 3.71
CA MET A 94 -9.73 4.32 3.66
C MET A 94 -10.08 5.14 2.42
N LEU A 95 -11.18 4.80 1.76
CA LEU A 95 -11.71 5.53 0.61
C LEU A 95 -13.23 5.38 0.60
N ALA A 96 -13.93 6.28 -0.08
CA ALA A 96 -15.34 6.11 -0.37
C ALA A 96 -15.55 5.08 -1.51
N GLU A 97 -16.71 4.41 -1.54
CA GLU A 97 -17.07 3.65 -2.73
C GLU A 97 -17.15 4.57 -3.95
N ASP A 98 -16.99 4.01 -5.14
CA ASP A 98 -16.91 4.71 -6.42
C ASP A 98 -15.74 5.69 -6.61
N ASP A 99 -14.91 5.89 -5.58
CA ASP A 99 -13.67 6.65 -5.66
C ASP A 99 -12.47 5.74 -6.03
N THR A 100 -11.40 6.37 -6.51
CA THR A 100 -10.13 5.70 -6.76
C THR A 100 -9.08 6.15 -5.73
N LEU A 101 -8.53 5.18 -5.01
CA LEU A 101 -7.39 5.39 -4.11
C LEU A 101 -6.08 5.44 -4.90
N HIS A 102 -5.25 6.43 -4.59
CA HIS A 102 -3.84 6.49 -4.99
C HIS A 102 -2.98 6.37 -3.73
N GLY A 103 -2.12 5.37 -3.68
CA GLY A 103 -1.26 5.09 -2.54
C GLY A 103 0.15 4.72 -2.96
N GLU A 104 1.00 4.50 -1.98
CA GLU A 104 2.39 4.11 -2.17
C GLU A 104 2.74 2.98 -1.19
N LEU A 105 3.33 1.91 -1.71
CA LEU A 105 3.83 0.79 -0.92
C LEU A 105 5.15 1.19 -0.26
N GLN A 106 5.27 0.92 1.03
CA GLN A 106 6.46 1.29 1.79
C GLN A 106 7.32 0.05 2.06
N ALA A 107 8.63 0.22 1.85
CA ALA A 107 9.63 -0.75 2.23
C ALA A 107 10.95 -0.06 2.58
N ASN A 108 11.75 -0.70 3.41
CA ASN A 108 13.13 -0.32 3.67
C ASN A 108 14.05 -1.36 3.05
N ASP A 109 15.18 -0.90 2.54
CA ASP A 109 16.32 -1.75 2.24
C ASP A 109 16.95 -2.24 3.55
N GLY A 110 17.27 -3.54 3.63
CA GLY A 110 17.91 -4.16 4.80
C GLY A 110 19.37 -3.71 4.99
N ASP A 111 20.07 -3.36 3.93
CA ASP A 111 21.51 -3.05 3.88
C ASP A 111 21.85 -1.60 4.26
N TYR A 112 20.98 -0.91 4.96
CA TYR A 112 21.19 0.48 5.31
C TYR A 112 22.35 0.67 6.30
N PHE A 113 23.49 1.18 5.83
CA PHE A 113 24.60 1.67 6.65
C PHE A 113 24.89 3.15 6.38
N THR A 114 24.99 3.98 7.44
CA THR A 114 24.99 5.45 7.36
C THR A 114 26.20 6.11 6.67
N ILE A 115 27.24 5.36 6.31
CA ILE A 115 28.52 5.92 5.83
C ILE A 115 28.88 5.47 4.42
N GLN A 116 28.33 4.37 3.91
CA GLN A 116 28.68 3.79 2.61
C GLN A 116 27.41 3.29 1.90
N GLN A 117 26.52 4.19 1.56
CA GLN A 117 25.25 3.80 1.00
C GLN A 117 25.30 3.72 -0.53
N GLU A 118 25.25 2.54 -1.07
CA GLU A 118 24.56 2.31 -2.32
C GLU A 118 23.13 1.92 -1.96
N ILE A 119 22.18 2.84 -2.21
CA ILE A 119 20.74 2.55 -2.05
C ILE A 119 20.40 1.53 -3.12
N GLN A 120 20.02 0.33 -2.71
CA GLN A 120 19.58 -0.70 -3.64
C GLN A 120 18.22 -0.30 -4.24
N ASP A 121 18.02 -0.66 -5.50
CA ASP A 121 16.73 -0.46 -6.15
C ASP A 121 15.74 -1.53 -5.65
N LEU A 122 14.61 -1.08 -5.14
CA LEU A 122 13.52 -1.95 -4.73
C LEU A 122 12.50 -2.10 -5.85
N THR A 123 12.08 -3.34 -6.09
CA THR A 123 11.06 -3.67 -7.09
C THR A 123 9.83 -4.26 -6.40
N TYR A 124 8.65 -3.72 -6.73
CA TYR A 124 7.37 -4.09 -6.12
C TYR A 124 6.53 -4.95 -7.06
N SER A 125 5.84 -5.93 -6.51
CA SER A 125 4.91 -6.77 -7.26
C SER A 125 3.72 -7.21 -6.41
N ILE A 126 2.57 -7.41 -7.03
CA ILE A 126 1.38 -7.94 -6.35
C ILE A 126 1.45 -9.46 -6.34
N THR A 127 1.41 -10.05 -5.15
CA THR A 127 1.41 -11.51 -4.97
C THR A 127 0.01 -12.08 -4.73
N LEU A 128 -0.89 -11.27 -4.15
CA LEU A 128 -2.31 -11.57 -4.02
C LEU A 128 -3.09 -10.28 -4.29
N SER A 129 -3.91 -10.28 -5.33
CA SER A 129 -4.71 -9.10 -5.69
C SER A 129 -5.91 -8.92 -4.76
N ALA A 130 -6.39 -7.69 -4.67
CA ALA A 130 -7.68 -7.36 -4.09
C ALA A 130 -8.82 -8.12 -4.81
N LEU A 131 -9.89 -8.47 -4.07
CA LEU A 131 -10.98 -9.29 -4.58
C LEU A 131 -12.22 -8.48 -4.95
N LYS A 132 -12.31 -7.25 -4.47
CA LYS A 132 -13.48 -6.38 -4.55
C LYS A 132 -13.20 -5.08 -5.31
N GLY A 133 -12.25 -5.12 -6.23
CA GLY A 133 -11.88 -3.97 -7.06
C GLY A 133 -10.73 -4.26 -8.00
N THR A 134 -10.35 -3.25 -8.75
CA THR A 134 -9.22 -3.29 -9.68
C THR A 134 -8.00 -2.64 -9.04
N LEU A 135 -6.88 -3.36 -9.05
CA LEU A 135 -5.61 -2.94 -8.49
C LEU A 135 -4.54 -2.87 -9.57
N SER A 136 -3.74 -1.81 -9.56
CA SER A 136 -2.49 -1.72 -10.34
C SER A 136 -1.35 -1.18 -9.48
N VAL A 137 -0.10 -1.54 -9.79
CA VAL A 137 1.10 -1.06 -9.11
C VAL A 137 2.17 -0.71 -10.14
N ILE A 138 2.99 0.30 -9.83
CA ILE A 138 4.21 0.64 -10.57
C ILE A 138 5.37 -0.05 -9.85
N ASP A 139 6.01 -0.99 -10.54
CA ASP A 139 7.02 -1.90 -9.98
C ASP A 139 8.29 -1.21 -9.45
N THR A 140 8.64 -0.04 -9.96
CA THR A 140 9.86 0.69 -9.58
C THR A 140 9.65 1.72 -8.48
N SER A 141 8.43 2.25 -8.32
CA SER A 141 8.14 3.30 -7.32
C SER A 141 7.29 2.79 -6.13
N GLY A 142 6.59 1.67 -6.32
CA GLY A 142 5.60 1.20 -5.35
C GLY A 142 4.29 1.99 -5.37
N GLU A 143 4.13 2.99 -6.25
CA GLU A 143 2.84 3.67 -6.42
C GLU A 143 1.77 2.68 -6.88
N PHE A 144 0.61 2.75 -6.27
CA PHE A 144 -0.52 1.90 -6.66
C PHE A 144 -1.81 2.69 -6.79
N THR A 145 -2.73 2.13 -7.57
CA THR A 145 -4.13 2.59 -7.61
C THR A 145 -5.06 1.43 -7.31
N TYR A 146 -6.09 1.70 -6.53
CA TYR A 146 -7.17 0.76 -6.27
C TYR A 146 -8.52 1.45 -6.52
N THR A 147 -9.35 0.82 -7.35
CA THR A 147 -10.73 1.25 -7.62
C THR A 147 -11.65 0.12 -7.20
N PRO A 148 -12.52 0.31 -6.21
CA PRO A 148 -13.51 -0.69 -5.81
C PRO A 148 -14.41 -1.11 -6.97
N ASP A 149 -15.01 -2.28 -6.87
CA ASP A 149 -16.14 -2.63 -7.74
C ASP A 149 -17.29 -1.66 -7.44
N ALA A 150 -18.08 -1.32 -8.46
CA ALA A 150 -19.20 -0.39 -8.32
C ALA A 150 -20.09 -0.77 -7.12
N ASN A 151 -20.42 0.21 -6.28
CA ASN A 151 -21.26 0.07 -5.09
C ASN A 151 -20.74 -0.96 -4.07
N PHE A 152 -19.44 -1.24 -4.07
CA PHE A 152 -18.86 -2.08 -3.05
C PHE A 152 -18.38 -1.24 -1.88
N PHE A 153 -18.86 -1.56 -0.69
CA PHE A 153 -18.35 -1.07 0.59
C PHE A 153 -17.94 -2.21 1.52
N GLY A 154 -17.04 -1.91 2.46
CA GLY A 154 -16.50 -2.87 3.41
C GLY A 154 -15.01 -3.10 3.26
N ALA A 155 -14.52 -4.22 3.79
CA ALA A 155 -13.10 -4.54 3.82
C ALA A 155 -12.65 -5.30 2.57
N ASP A 156 -11.49 -4.91 2.04
CA ASP A 156 -10.72 -5.66 1.06
C ASP A 156 -9.23 -5.63 1.45
N SER A 157 -8.39 -6.35 0.75
CA SER A 157 -6.94 -6.37 1.01
C SER A 157 -6.18 -6.95 -0.16
N PHE A 158 -4.90 -6.62 -0.24
CA PHE A 158 -3.97 -7.25 -1.18
C PHE A 158 -2.61 -7.48 -0.52
N LEU A 159 -1.85 -8.42 -1.06
CA LEU A 159 -0.50 -8.75 -0.62
C LEU A 159 0.49 -8.33 -1.71
N PHE A 160 1.53 -7.61 -1.32
CA PHE A 160 2.63 -7.27 -2.21
C PHE A 160 3.93 -7.90 -1.76
N SER A 161 4.87 -8.03 -2.69
CA SER A 161 6.26 -8.37 -2.44
C SER A 161 7.15 -7.21 -2.86
N VAL A 162 8.17 -6.95 -2.09
CA VAL A 162 9.31 -6.11 -2.46
C VAL A 162 10.54 -6.99 -2.65
N THR A 163 11.34 -6.71 -3.67
CA THR A 163 12.58 -7.42 -3.98
C THR A 163 13.68 -6.40 -4.21
N ASP A 164 14.83 -6.59 -3.57
CA ASP A 164 16.04 -5.80 -3.78
C ASP A 164 16.82 -6.27 -5.04
N ASN A 165 17.87 -5.54 -5.37
CA ASN A 165 18.85 -5.89 -6.40
C ASN A 165 20.26 -6.07 -5.82
N GLY A 166 20.36 -6.44 -4.54
CA GLY A 166 21.62 -6.52 -3.81
C GLY A 166 22.56 -7.63 -4.24
N THR A 167 23.77 -7.56 -3.70
CA THR A 167 24.85 -8.52 -3.98
C THR A 167 25.46 -9.05 -2.69
N THR A 168 25.94 -10.29 -2.72
CA THR A 168 26.79 -10.87 -1.70
C THR A 168 28.14 -11.21 -2.33
N ASP A 169 29.22 -10.63 -1.81
CA ASP A 169 30.58 -10.80 -2.37
C ASP A 169 30.63 -10.48 -3.88
N GLY A 170 29.93 -9.41 -4.30
CA GLY A 170 29.82 -8.98 -5.69
C GLY A 170 29.03 -9.91 -6.62
N VAL A 171 28.35 -10.92 -6.07
CA VAL A 171 27.45 -11.82 -6.81
C VAL A 171 26.00 -11.48 -6.49
N ALA A 172 25.15 -11.35 -7.53
CA ALA A 172 23.73 -11.06 -7.35
C ALA A 172 23.06 -12.05 -6.37
N ASP A 173 22.42 -11.50 -5.35
CA ASP A 173 21.76 -12.25 -4.26
C ASP A 173 20.42 -11.57 -3.90
N PHE A 174 19.50 -11.52 -4.85
CA PHE A 174 18.22 -10.83 -4.70
C PHE A 174 17.36 -11.48 -3.61
N ARG A 175 16.90 -10.68 -2.67
CA ARG A 175 16.06 -11.10 -1.56
C ARG A 175 14.72 -10.40 -1.59
N SER A 176 13.70 -11.01 -0.99
CA SER A 176 12.34 -10.49 -1.02
C SER A 176 11.66 -10.58 0.33
N ASP A 177 10.75 -9.64 0.55
CA ASP A 177 9.81 -9.65 1.65
C ASP A 177 8.38 -9.39 1.18
N THR A 178 7.38 -9.65 2.03
CA THR A 178 5.98 -9.47 1.70
C THR A 178 5.25 -8.79 2.83
N ALA A 179 4.30 -7.90 2.47
CA ALA A 179 3.42 -7.28 3.44
C ALA A 179 2.00 -7.11 2.88
N MET A 180 1.03 -6.95 3.78
CA MET A 180 -0.38 -6.81 3.44
C MET A 180 -0.82 -5.36 3.55
N ILE A 181 -1.57 -4.91 2.55
CA ILE A 181 -2.31 -3.65 2.58
C ILE A 181 -3.77 -3.97 2.85
N HIS A 182 -4.33 -3.29 3.86
CA HIS A 182 -5.73 -3.36 4.22
C HIS A 182 -6.47 -2.16 3.64
N LEU A 183 -7.62 -2.41 3.03
CA LEU A 183 -8.48 -1.42 2.42
C LEU A 183 -9.83 -1.42 3.15
N PHE A 184 -10.34 -0.25 3.45
CA PHE A 184 -11.70 -0.09 3.95
C PHE A 184 -12.45 0.91 3.07
N VAL A 185 -13.47 0.43 2.40
CA VAL A 185 -14.34 1.22 1.52
C VAL A 185 -15.56 1.67 2.33
N GLU A 186 -15.75 2.98 2.44
CA GLU A 186 -16.87 3.57 3.16
C GLU A 186 -18.09 3.65 2.23
N PRO A 187 -19.30 3.33 2.73
CA PRO A 187 -20.52 3.48 1.94
C PRO A 187 -20.82 4.95 1.67
N MET A 188 -21.25 5.22 0.46
CA MET A 188 -21.80 6.52 0.05
C MET A 188 -23.23 6.31 -0.43
N ASN A 189 -24.05 7.35 -0.30
CA ASN A 189 -25.43 7.27 -0.77
C ASN A 189 -25.49 7.50 -2.28
N ASP A 190 -26.02 6.54 -3.01
CA ASP A 190 -26.34 6.64 -4.42
C ASP A 190 -27.70 7.33 -4.66
N ALA A 191 -27.95 7.75 -5.87
CA ALA A 191 -29.26 8.24 -6.26
C ALA A 191 -30.18 7.09 -6.68
N PRO A 192 -31.49 7.18 -6.37
CA PRO A 192 -32.44 6.22 -6.92
C PRO A 192 -32.45 6.28 -8.44
N VAL A 193 -32.89 5.19 -9.06
CA VAL A 193 -33.03 5.09 -10.51
C VAL A 193 -34.49 4.86 -10.86
N LEU A 194 -35.06 5.76 -11.67
CA LEU A 194 -36.38 5.62 -12.29
C LEU A 194 -36.27 4.89 -13.63
N SER A 195 -37.27 4.07 -13.93
CA SER A 195 -37.45 3.58 -15.30
C SER A 195 -37.99 4.68 -16.19
N ALA A 196 -37.38 4.86 -17.36
CA ALA A 196 -37.78 5.85 -18.32
C ALA A 196 -39.24 5.67 -18.78
N PHE A 197 -39.95 6.78 -18.99
CA PHE A 197 -41.27 6.83 -19.57
C PHE A 197 -41.16 7.20 -21.05
N ALA A 198 -42.00 6.58 -21.88
CA ALA A 198 -42.13 6.96 -23.28
C ALA A 198 -43.24 7.99 -23.44
N ASP A 199 -43.06 8.92 -24.37
CA ASP A 199 -44.16 9.79 -24.81
C ASP A 199 -45.39 8.98 -25.20
N THR A 200 -46.55 9.42 -24.77
CA THR A 200 -47.79 8.66 -24.93
C THR A 200 -48.96 9.56 -25.26
N SER A 201 -50.12 8.98 -25.54
CA SER A 201 -51.36 9.71 -25.78
C SER A 201 -52.51 9.10 -24.98
N MET A 202 -53.50 9.94 -24.70
CA MET A 202 -54.72 9.55 -23.98
C MET A 202 -55.93 10.20 -24.62
N HIS A 203 -57.11 9.71 -24.25
CA HIS A 203 -58.37 10.39 -24.67
C HIS A 203 -58.74 11.48 -23.64
N GLU A 204 -59.32 12.57 -24.13
CA GLU A 204 -59.94 13.56 -23.24
C GLU A 204 -60.97 12.88 -22.32
N ASP A 205 -61.19 13.45 -21.15
CA ASP A 205 -62.09 12.92 -20.12
C ASP A 205 -61.77 11.51 -19.59
N SER A 206 -60.55 11.02 -19.84
CA SER A 206 -60.08 9.72 -19.32
C SER A 206 -58.89 9.89 -18.38
N THR A 207 -58.67 8.94 -17.50
CA THR A 207 -57.47 8.87 -16.67
C THR A 207 -56.45 7.95 -17.35
N LEU A 208 -55.23 8.42 -17.52
CA LEU A 208 -54.08 7.58 -17.87
C LEU A 208 -53.44 7.08 -16.61
N VAL A 209 -53.17 5.76 -16.55
CA VAL A 209 -52.47 5.11 -15.43
C VAL A 209 -51.23 4.40 -15.94
N LEU A 210 -50.08 4.74 -15.40
CA LEU A 210 -48.79 4.14 -15.76
C LEU A 210 -48.15 3.50 -14.53
N SER A 211 -47.42 2.43 -14.73
CA SER A 211 -46.61 1.82 -13.65
C SER A 211 -45.30 2.56 -13.48
N ILE A 212 -44.90 2.78 -12.25
CA ILE A 212 -43.59 3.35 -11.89
C ILE A 212 -42.72 2.21 -11.37
N PHE A 213 -41.50 2.20 -11.88
CA PHE A 213 -40.43 1.35 -11.33
C PHE A 213 -39.29 2.26 -10.89
N ALA A 214 -39.10 2.34 -9.59
CA ALA A 214 -37.98 3.03 -8.96
C ALA A 214 -37.21 2.04 -8.12
N ASN A 215 -35.90 2.11 -8.16
CA ASN A 215 -35.01 1.30 -7.35
C ASN A 215 -33.85 2.13 -6.84
N ASP A 216 -33.37 1.78 -5.66
CA ASP A 216 -32.21 2.39 -5.04
C ASP A 216 -31.35 1.26 -4.46
N ILE A 217 -30.01 1.39 -4.55
CA ILE A 217 -29.13 0.34 -4.09
C ILE A 217 -28.94 0.37 -2.58
N ASP A 218 -29.03 1.55 -1.98
CA ASP A 218 -28.81 1.78 -0.56
C ASP A 218 -30.12 1.80 0.23
N ASN A 219 -31.21 2.25 -0.40
CA ASN A 219 -32.48 2.53 0.23
C ASN A 219 -33.65 1.76 -0.37
N ALA A 220 -34.35 1.00 0.46
CA ALA A 220 -35.59 0.34 0.04
C ALA A 220 -36.83 1.26 0.10
N GLU A 221 -36.74 2.37 0.82
CA GLU A 221 -37.88 3.29 1.01
C GLU A 221 -37.66 4.57 0.22
N LEU A 222 -38.34 4.68 -0.93
CA LEU A 222 -38.29 5.85 -1.79
C LEU A 222 -39.57 6.68 -1.67
N SER A 223 -39.43 7.99 -1.77
CA SER A 223 -40.52 8.93 -1.99
C SER A 223 -40.65 9.23 -3.47
N VAL A 224 -41.73 8.81 -4.10
CA VAL A 224 -42.01 9.11 -5.53
C VAL A 224 -43.20 10.05 -5.63
N TYR A 225 -43.02 11.12 -6.41
CA TYR A 225 -44.10 12.09 -6.67
C TYR A 225 -44.05 12.55 -8.12
N ALA A 226 -45.16 13.10 -8.60
CA ALA A 226 -45.26 13.61 -9.97
C ALA A 226 -45.97 14.97 -10.00
N TYR A 227 -45.67 15.74 -11.02
CA TYR A 227 -46.38 16.98 -11.32
C TYR A 227 -46.47 17.23 -12.83
N SER A 228 -47.41 18.05 -13.19
CA SER A 228 -47.69 18.44 -14.57
C SER A 228 -47.20 19.85 -14.85
N SER A 229 -46.75 20.10 -16.07
CA SER A 229 -46.40 21.44 -16.54
C SER A 229 -47.61 22.36 -16.74
N GLN A 230 -48.84 21.87 -16.62
CA GLN A 230 -50.08 22.60 -16.82
C GLN A 230 -51.10 22.42 -15.70
N ASP A 231 -51.67 23.48 -15.19
CA ASP A 231 -52.66 23.47 -14.08
C ASP A 231 -53.94 22.70 -14.39
N ARG A 232 -54.28 22.50 -15.67
CA ARG A 232 -55.48 21.81 -16.14
C ARG A 232 -55.29 20.29 -16.27
N VAL A 233 -54.10 19.77 -15.97
CA VAL A 233 -53.79 18.35 -15.92
C VAL A 233 -53.16 18.04 -14.57
N SER A 234 -53.81 17.20 -13.77
CA SER A 234 -53.22 16.75 -12.51
C SER A 234 -52.40 15.48 -12.73
N ALA A 235 -51.19 15.44 -12.14
CA ALA A 235 -50.36 14.27 -12.09
C ALA A 235 -50.02 13.96 -10.62
N PHE A 236 -50.25 12.74 -10.20
CA PHE A 236 -49.93 12.29 -8.82
C PHE A 236 -49.59 10.79 -8.80
N VAL A 237 -48.87 10.39 -7.75
CA VAL A 237 -48.48 9.02 -7.53
C VAL A 237 -49.27 8.44 -6.36
N GLU A 238 -49.80 7.23 -6.53
CA GLU A 238 -50.38 6.41 -5.48
C GLU A 238 -49.77 5.01 -5.55
N ASP A 239 -49.12 4.60 -4.51
CA ASP A 239 -48.29 3.38 -4.45
C ASP A 239 -47.22 3.36 -5.57
N THR A 240 -47.35 2.49 -6.54
CA THR A 240 -46.45 2.32 -7.71
C THR A 240 -47.08 2.75 -9.02
N LEU A 241 -48.16 3.54 -8.94
CA LEU A 241 -48.94 3.98 -10.09
C LEU A 241 -48.92 5.50 -10.22
N LEU A 242 -48.66 5.98 -11.43
CA LEU A 242 -48.78 7.35 -11.83
C LEU A 242 -50.15 7.55 -12.46
N TYR A 243 -50.93 8.48 -11.90
CA TYR A 243 -52.25 8.90 -12.41
C TYR A 243 -52.13 10.28 -13.07
N ILE A 244 -52.63 10.38 -14.31
CA ILE A 244 -52.69 11.60 -15.07
C ILE A 244 -54.14 11.85 -15.43
N ASN A 245 -54.68 12.97 -14.90
CA ASN A 245 -56.09 13.32 -15.09
C ASN A 245 -56.22 14.73 -15.70
N PRO A 246 -56.66 14.89 -16.93
CA PRO A 246 -57.00 16.18 -17.49
C PRO A 246 -58.33 16.69 -16.92
N ASP A 247 -58.51 18.04 -16.91
CA ASP A 247 -59.81 18.64 -16.72
C ASP A 247 -60.77 18.26 -17.87
N ALA A 248 -62.06 18.31 -17.62
CA ALA A 248 -63.09 18.02 -18.64
C ALA A 248 -62.89 18.88 -19.91
N ASP A 249 -63.06 18.23 -21.07
CA ASP A 249 -62.92 18.87 -22.40
C ASP A 249 -61.50 19.47 -22.63
N TRP A 250 -60.47 19.08 -21.85
CA TRP A 250 -59.11 19.54 -22.10
C TRP A 250 -58.46 18.69 -23.22
N ASN A 251 -57.84 19.35 -24.17
CA ASN A 251 -57.04 18.73 -25.22
C ASN A 251 -55.78 19.56 -25.45
N GLY A 252 -54.68 18.89 -25.80
CA GLY A 252 -53.37 19.49 -26.02
C GLY A 252 -52.23 18.58 -25.57
N THR A 253 -51.06 19.13 -25.46
CA THR A 253 -49.85 18.42 -25.05
C THR A 253 -49.40 18.92 -23.67
N VAL A 254 -49.04 18.01 -22.81
CA VAL A 254 -48.55 18.32 -21.45
C VAL A 254 -47.29 17.51 -21.16
N GLU A 255 -46.33 18.15 -20.49
CA GLU A 255 -45.15 17.50 -19.96
C GLU A 255 -45.46 17.05 -18.53
N ILE A 256 -45.12 15.79 -18.23
CA ILE A 256 -45.23 15.19 -16.92
C ILE A 256 -43.84 14.92 -16.40
N VAL A 257 -43.59 15.32 -15.17
CA VAL A 257 -42.33 15.12 -14.47
C VAL A 257 -42.57 14.16 -13.32
N VAL A 258 -41.77 13.10 -13.24
CA VAL A 258 -41.77 12.13 -12.16
C VAL A 258 -40.45 12.20 -11.43
N VAL A 259 -40.46 12.26 -10.11
CA VAL A 259 -39.29 12.39 -9.27
C VAL A 259 -39.27 11.23 -8.26
N ALA A 260 -38.18 10.48 -8.18
CA ALA A 260 -37.89 9.59 -7.08
C ALA A 260 -36.82 10.21 -6.17
N ASN A 261 -37.01 10.09 -4.86
CA ASN A 261 -36.10 10.62 -3.87
C ASN A 261 -35.91 9.59 -2.73
N ASP A 262 -34.69 9.36 -2.32
CA ASP A 262 -34.31 8.43 -1.27
C ASP A 262 -34.47 8.97 0.16
N ASN A 263 -34.87 10.24 0.28
CA ASN A 263 -35.00 11.00 1.55
C ASN A 263 -33.67 11.17 2.30
N MET A 264 -32.54 10.82 1.67
CA MET A 264 -31.19 11.07 2.15
C MET A 264 -30.66 12.36 1.50
N SER A 265 -29.47 12.78 1.82
CA SER A 265 -28.97 14.08 1.37
C SER A 265 -28.75 14.17 -0.15
N ARG A 266 -29.71 14.73 -0.89
CA ARG A 266 -29.61 15.22 -2.28
C ARG A 266 -29.65 14.19 -3.41
N ALA A 267 -30.03 12.95 -3.15
CA ALA A 267 -30.14 11.99 -4.23
C ALA A 267 -31.57 11.92 -4.76
N SER A 268 -31.75 12.21 -6.02
CA SER A 268 -33.03 12.08 -6.71
C SER A 268 -32.79 11.83 -8.19
N ASP A 269 -33.66 11.01 -8.78
CA ASP A 269 -33.73 10.82 -10.22
C ASP A 269 -35.04 11.44 -10.77
N VAL A 270 -34.98 11.97 -11.98
CA VAL A 270 -36.06 12.70 -12.59
C VAL A 270 -36.27 12.20 -14.02
N GLU A 271 -37.48 11.78 -14.31
CA GLU A 271 -37.91 11.40 -15.67
C GLU A 271 -39.01 12.36 -16.18
N GLU A 272 -38.88 12.80 -17.43
CA GLU A 272 -39.80 13.71 -18.11
C GLU A 272 -40.30 13.05 -19.38
N PHE A 273 -41.62 13.16 -19.64
CA PHE A 273 -42.25 12.66 -20.85
C PHE A 273 -43.49 13.46 -21.22
N THR A 274 -43.91 13.34 -22.46
CA THR A 274 -45.03 14.10 -23.04
C THR A 274 -46.26 13.20 -23.13
N VAL A 275 -47.44 13.82 -22.77
CA VAL A 275 -48.75 13.22 -23.00
C VAL A 275 -49.57 14.11 -23.91
N GLU A 276 -50.14 13.52 -24.97
CA GLU A 276 -50.99 14.19 -25.96
C GLU A 276 -52.46 13.72 -25.88
#